data_f2dc1042cdf1f03eed5751e17633c962
#
_entry.id   f2dc1042cdf1f03eed5751e17633c962
#
_cell.length_a   1.000
_cell.length_b   1.000
_cell.length_c   1.000
_cell.angle_alpha   90.00
_cell.angle_beta   90.00
_cell.angle_gamma   90.00
#
_symmetry.space_group_name_H-M   'P 1'
#
loop_
_entity.id
_entity.type
_entity.pdbx_description
1 polymer ?
#
loop_
_entity_poly.entity_id
_entity_poly.type
_entity_poly.pdbx_seq_one_letter_code
_entity_poly.pdbx_strand_id
1 'polypeptide(L)'
;KDLTTEGIDLKLAKNEIINNPIYKDLIISSDGSITAMQVVLRGNDEYDLLVKKRYEILETLDSKEPITNEIRQSLIKELQSINSRIGYLNDQESNFNSQLVKEIRDILGLYKSDATLYLGGPAMITSDMMNYIRSDLVVFGSAVALVFAIMLYLFFGNIWFVLLPILNAFFTTFVTAGFLGFMDWKISVVS
;
A
#
# COMPACT_ATOMS: atom_id res chain seq x y z
N LYS A 1 13.88 -26.84 21.09
CA LYS A 1 14.66 -26.10 22.11
C LYS A 1 14.99 -24.74 21.56
N ASP A 2 14.77 -23.70 22.34
CA ASP A 2 15.08 -22.33 21.99
C ASP A 2 16.58 -22.06 22.17
N LEU A 3 17.18 -21.25 21.30
CA LEU A 3 18.60 -20.85 21.36
C LEU A 3 18.95 -20.08 22.66
N THR A 4 17.95 -19.59 23.37
CA THR A 4 18.08 -18.91 24.67
C THR A 4 18.10 -19.88 25.86
N THR A 5 17.89 -21.19 25.63
CA THR A 5 17.88 -22.19 26.72
C THR A 5 19.32 -22.42 27.26
N GLU A 6 19.51 -22.35 28.56
CA GLU A 6 20.79 -22.61 29.21
C GLU A 6 21.33 -24.01 28.84
N GLY A 7 22.62 -24.08 28.49
CA GLY A 7 23.31 -25.33 28.15
C GLY A 7 23.29 -25.74 26.67
N ILE A 8 22.89 -24.83 25.76
CA ILE A 8 23.03 -25.08 24.32
C ILE A 8 24.44 -24.72 23.85
N ASP A 9 25.08 -25.63 23.14
CA ASP A 9 26.32 -25.33 22.41
C ASP A 9 25.98 -24.51 21.14
N LEU A 10 26.26 -23.22 21.22
CA LEU A 10 25.96 -22.27 20.11
C LEU A 10 26.78 -22.61 18.84
N LYS A 11 27.96 -23.24 18.96
CA LYS A 11 28.76 -23.64 17.79
C LYS A 11 28.12 -24.81 17.07
N LEU A 12 27.62 -25.78 17.84
CA LEU A 12 26.89 -26.90 17.28
C LEU A 12 25.60 -26.47 16.64
N ALA A 13 24.82 -25.62 17.32
CA ALA A 13 23.59 -25.07 16.81
C ALA A 13 23.81 -24.25 15.52
N LYS A 14 24.84 -23.42 15.46
CA LYS A 14 25.22 -22.67 14.27
C LYS A 14 25.53 -23.60 13.09
N ASN A 15 26.34 -24.65 13.35
CA ASN A 15 26.72 -25.60 12.31
C ASN A 15 25.50 -26.40 11.80
N GLU A 16 24.61 -26.78 12.68
CA GLU A 16 23.35 -27.45 12.32
C GLU A 16 22.46 -26.58 11.46
N ILE A 17 22.25 -25.29 11.82
CA ILE A 17 21.43 -24.36 11.07
C ILE A 17 22.01 -24.08 9.68
N ILE A 18 23.33 -23.84 9.58
CA ILE A 18 23.98 -23.52 8.29
C ILE A 18 23.93 -24.71 7.32
N ASN A 19 24.04 -25.94 7.84
CA ASN A 19 24.04 -27.14 7.01
C ASN A 19 22.66 -27.76 6.80
N ASN A 20 21.62 -27.25 7.46
CA ASN A 20 20.27 -27.77 7.30
C ASN A 20 19.70 -27.34 5.94
N PRO A 21 19.26 -28.29 5.09
CA PRO A 21 18.74 -27.98 3.75
C PRO A 21 17.45 -27.10 3.75
N ILE A 22 16.75 -27.01 4.89
CA ILE A 22 15.55 -26.18 5.04
C ILE A 22 15.93 -24.69 5.23
N TYR A 23 17.05 -24.42 5.91
CA TYR A 23 17.44 -23.06 6.28
C TYR A 23 18.54 -22.49 5.39
N LYS A 24 19.40 -23.37 4.86
CA LYS A 24 20.54 -23.00 4.02
C LYS A 24 20.04 -22.31 2.74
N ASP A 25 20.62 -21.16 2.44
CA ASP A 25 20.34 -20.33 1.26
C ASP A 25 18.89 -19.82 1.14
N LEU A 26 18.03 -20.13 2.13
CA LEU A 26 16.65 -19.63 2.21
C LEU A 26 16.49 -18.59 3.31
N ILE A 27 16.97 -18.88 4.51
CA ILE A 27 16.86 -18.02 5.70
C ILE A 27 18.24 -17.56 6.16
N ILE A 28 19.26 -18.39 5.97
CA ILE A 28 20.65 -18.10 6.34
C ILE A 28 21.56 -18.38 5.16
N SER A 29 22.52 -17.48 4.91
CA SER A 29 23.56 -17.71 3.89
C SER A 29 24.48 -18.86 4.27
N SER A 30 25.11 -19.50 3.27
CA SER A 30 25.99 -20.65 3.48
C SER A 30 27.21 -20.34 4.35
N ASP A 31 27.63 -19.07 4.44
CA ASP A 31 28.70 -18.59 5.32
C ASP A 31 28.19 -18.13 6.70
N GLY A 32 26.86 -18.08 6.89
CA GLY A 32 26.22 -17.63 8.12
C GLY A 32 26.34 -16.12 8.40
N SER A 33 26.71 -15.32 7.40
CA SER A 33 26.87 -13.87 7.53
C SER A 33 25.56 -13.10 7.35
N ILE A 34 24.59 -13.68 6.62
CA ILE A 34 23.30 -13.07 6.32
C ILE A 34 22.19 -13.96 6.83
N THR A 35 21.22 -13.37 7.52
CA THR A 35 20.00 -14.05 7.97
C THR A 35 18.78 -13.18 7.78
N ALA A 36 17.60 -13.79 7.71
CA ALA A 36 16.33 -13.11 7.63
C ALA A 36 15.49 -13.37 8.89
N MET A 37 14.81 -12.33 9.35
CA MET A 37 13.78 -12.41 10.39
C MET A 37 12.43 -12.12 9.74
N GLN A 38 11.51 -13.05 9.84
CA GLN A 38 10.15 -12.87 9.35
C GLN A 38 9.24 -12.44 10.50
N VAL A 39 8.60 -11.28 10.32
CA VAL A 39 7.54 -10.80 11.20
C VAL A 39 6.22 -10.99 10.50
N VAL A 40 5.35 -11.83 11.06
CA VAL A 40 4.01 -12.06 10.51
C VAL A 40 3.04 -11.15 11.23
N LEU A 41 2.41 -10.27 10.48
CA LEU A 41 1.35 -9.41 11.01
C LEU A 41 0.04 -10.21 11.10
N ARG A 42 -0.72 -9.95 12.16
CA ARG A 42 -2.01 -10.59 12.33
C ARG A 42 -2.99 -10.03 11.30
N GLY A 43 -3.61 -10.91 10.53
CA GLY A 43 -4.68 -10.56 9.59
C GLY A 43 -5.92 -10.00 10.30
N ASN A 44 -6.79 -9.37 9.53
CA ASN A 44 -8.06 -8.86 10.02
C ASN A 44 -9.17 -9.84 9.63
N ASP A 45 -9.66 -10.60 10.62
CA ASP A 45 -10.71 -11.62 10.45
C ASP A 45 -12.00 -11.01 9.84
N GLU A 46 -12.32 -9.74 10.17
CA GLU A 46 -13.47 -9.03 9.61
C GLU A 46 -13.28 -8.78 8.11
N TYR A 47 -12.08 -8.38 7.70
CA TYR A 47 -11.75 -8.16 6.30
C TYR A 47 -11.90 -9.44 5.48
N ASP A 48 -11.35 -10.55 5.95
CA ASP A 48 -11.43 -11.83 5.27
C ASP A 48 -12.88 -12.31 5.11
N LEU A 49 -13.69 -12.12 6.14
CA LEU A 49 -15.12 -12.44 6.09
C LEU A 49 -15.87 -11.60 5.05
N LEU A 50 -15.60 -10.30 5.00
CA LEU A 50 -16.23 -9.38 4.05
C LEU A 50 -15.81 -9.68 2.62
N VAL A 51 -14.53 -9.99 2.40
CA VAL A 51 -14.01 -10.40 1.08
C VAL A 51 -14.69 -11.67 0.61
N LYS A 52 -14.84 -12.68 1.49
CA LYS A 52 -15.55 -13.92 1.16
C LYS A 52 -17.01 -13.66 0.78
N LYS A 53 -17.74 -12.88 1.58
CA LYS A 53 -19.13 -12.51 1.27
C LYS A 53 -19.25 -11.74 -0.05
N ARG A 54 -18.30 -10.86 -0.33
CA ARG A 54 -18.24 -10.14 -1.59
C ARG A 54 -18.16 -11.10 -2.78
N TYR A 55 -17.30 -12.11 -2.71
CA TYR A 55 -17.17 -13.12 -3.77
C TYR A 55 -18.43 -13.94 -3.93
N GLU A 56 -19.08 -14.37 -2.85
CA GLU A 56 -20.35 -15.11 -2.88
C GLU A 56 -21.47 -14.30 -3.58
N ILE A 57 -21.56 -12.99 -3.26
CA ILE A 57 -22.55 -12.11 -3.92
C ILE A 57 -22.23 -11.93 -5.40
N LEU A 58 -20.96 -11.71 -5.76
CA LEU A 58 -20.56 -11.55 -7.16
C LEU A 58 -20.83 -12.82 -7.97
N GLU A 59 -20.52 -13.99 -7.44
CA GLU A 59 -20.80 -15.28 -8.05
C GLU A 59 -22.32 -15.49 -8.27
N THR A 60 -23.12 -15.09 -7.27
CA THR A 60 -24.60 -15.14 -7.38
C THR A 60 -25.11 -14.20 -8.46
N LEU A 61 -24.57 -12.98 -8.58
CA LEU A 61 -24.96 -12.01 -9.59
C LEU A 61 -24.54 -12.39 -11.01
N ASP A 62 -23.43 -13.13 -11.16
CA ASP A 62 -22.89 -13.60 -12.44
C ASP A 62 -23.47 -14.97 -12.85
N SER A 63 -24.19 -15.64 -11.95
CA SER A 63 -24.83 -16.91 -12.23
C SER A 63 -25.89 -16.76 -13.32
N LYS A 64 -26.02 -17.79 -14.19
CA LYS A 64 -27.04 -17.83 -15.27
C LYS A 64 -28.44 -18.11 -14.76
N GLU A 65 -28.62 -18.28 -13.46
CA GLU A 65 -29.93 -18.49 -12.87
C GLU A 65 -30.78 -17.21 -12.89
N PRO A 66 -32.07 -17.28 -13.18
CA PRO A 66 -32.94 -16.11 -13.21
C PRO A 66 -33.16 -15.57 -11.81
N ILE A 67 -32.48 -14.49 -11.46
CA ILE A 67 -32.65 -13.77 -10.20
C ILE A 67 -33.72 -12.70 -10.38
N THR A 68 -34.67 -12.63 -9.46
CA THR A 68 -35.70 -11.59 -9.46
C THR A 68 -35.07 -10.20 -9.31
N ASN A 69 -35.64 -9.18 -9.96
CA ASN A 69 -35.10 -7.82 -9.91
C ASN A 69 -34.97 -7.28 -8.47
N GLU A 70 -35.86 -7.63 -7.58
CA GLU A 70 -35.82 -7.25 -6.16
C GLU A 70 -34.59 -7.84 -5.45
N ILE A 71 -34.33 -9.13 -5.66
CA ILE A 71 -33.18 -9.83 -5.10
C ILE A 71 -31.88 -9.21 -5.67
N ARG A 72 -31.83 -8.94 -6.97
CA ARG A 72 -30.69 -8.30 -7.62
C ARG A 72 -30.39 -6.93 -6.99
N GLN A 73 -31.41 -6.11 -6.77
CA GLN A 73 -31.24 -4.79 -6.15
C GLN A 73 -30.77 -4.89 -4.69
N SER A 74 -31.28 -5.86 -3.93
CA SER A 74 -30.82 -6.08 -2.55
C SER A 74 -29.35 -6.51 -2.49
N LEU A 75 -28.94 -7.43 -3.38
CA LEU A 75 -27.54 -7.89 -3.47
C LEU A 75 -26.58 -6.74 -3.89
N ILE A 76 -27.01 -5.87 -4.80
CA ILE A 76 -26.21 -4.69 -5.20
C ILE A 76 -26.04 -3.72 -4.01
N LYS A 77 -27.09 -3.47 -3.23
CA LYS A 77 -26.99 -2.62 -2.03
C LYS A 77 -26.07 -3.24 -0.98
N GLU A 78 -26.17 -4.55 -0.76
CA GLU A 78 -25.31 -5.28 0.16
C GLU A 78 -23.84 -5.20 -0.31
N LEU A 79 -23.60 -5.40 -1.62
CA LEU A 79 -22.28 -5.28 -2.23
C LEU A 79 -21.67 -3.88 -2.02
N GLN A 80 -22.49 -2.82 -2.17
CA GLN A 80 -22.06 -1.46 -1.92
C GLN A 80 -21.65 -1.24 -0.46
N SER A 81 -22.45 -1.75 0.49
CA SER A 81 -22.13 -1.65 1.92
C SER A 81 -20.85 -2.40 2.28
N ILE A 82 -20.67 -3.61 1.75
CA ILE A 82 -19.47 -4.42 1.93
C ILE A 82 -18.25 -3.71 1.33
N ASN A 83 -18.35 -3.19 0.11
CA ASN A 83 -17.25 -2.47 -0.54
C ASN A 83 -16.85 -1.21 0.25
N SER A 84 -17.81 -0.47 0.80
CA SER A 84 -17.54 0.70 1.63
C SER A 84 -16.83 0.30 2.92
N ARG A 85 -17.25 -0.81 3.55
CA ARG A 85 -16.59 -1.31 4.77
C ARG A 85 -15.19 -1.83 4.50
N ILE A 86 -14.99 -2.59 3.42
CA ILE A 86 -13.66 -3.04 2.96
C ILE A 86 -12.76 -1.82 2.69
N GLY A 87 -13.27 -0.78 2.02
CA GLY A 87 -12.52 0.45 1.78
C GLY A 87 -12.04 1.09 3.08
N TYR A 88 -12.93 1.24 4.06
CA TYR A 88 -12.58 1.79 5.37
C TYR A 88 -11.51 0.96 6.10
N LEU A 89 -11.63 -0.38 6.08
CA LEU A 89 -10.64 -1.27 6.69
C LEU A 89 -9.29 -1.17 6.00
N ASN A 90 -9.26 -1.10 4.67
CA ASN A 90 -8.04 -0.90 3.89
C ASN A 90 -7.35 0.42 4.23
N ASP A 91 -8.11 1.51 4.39
CA ASP A 91 -7.54 2.80 4.77
C ASP A 91 -6.94 2.75 6.18
N GLN A 92 -7.60 2.08 7.11
CA GLN A 92 -7.07 1.87 8.47
C GLN A 92 -5.79 1.03 8.43
N GLU A 93 -5.79 -0.09 7.70
CA GLU A 93 -4.64 -0.96 7.57
C GLU A 93 -3.45 -0.25 6.88
N SER A 94 -3.71 0.52 5.85
CA SER A 94 -2.69 1.32 5.15
C SER A 94 -2.01 2.32 6.09
N ASN A 95 -2.81 3.03 6.90
CA ASN A 95 -2.29 3.98 7.90
C ASN A 95 -1.47 3.26 8.98
N PHE A 96 -1.99 2.14 9.51
CA PHE A 96 -1.30 1.32 10.49
C PHE A 96 0.03 0.78 9.94
N ASN A 97 0.03 0.21 8.73
CA ASN A 97 1.22 -0.32 8.09
C ASN A 97 2.27 0.78 7.83
N SER A 98 1.85 1.97 7.44
CA SER A 98 2.77 3.10 7.22
C SER A 98 3.44 3.55 8.52
N GLN A 99 2.67 3.60 9.61
CA GLN A 99 3.20 3.93 10.94
C GLN A 99 4.14 2.83 11.45
N LEU A 100 3.73 1.57 11.33
CA LEU A 100 4.53 0.41 11.72
C LEU A 100 5.87 0.36 10.97
N VAL A 101 5.86 0.57 9.65
CA VAL A 101 7.08 0.63 8.82
C VAL A 101 8.02 1.72 9.31
N LYS A 102 7.49 2.89 9.68
CA LYS A 102 8.28 3.99 10.23
C LYS A 102 8.90 3.61 11.57
N GLU A 103 8.12 3.07 12.50
CA GLU A 103 8.60 2.64 13.82
C GLU A 103 9.67 1.54 13.71
N ILE A 104 9.48 0.56 12.81
CA ILE A 104 10.49 -0.47 12.55
C ILE A 104 11.78 0.16 12.01
N ARG A 105 11.70 1.13 11.09
CA ARG A 105 12.89 1.83 10.57
C ARG A 105 13.62 2.61 11.65
N ASP A 106 12.89 3.24 12.55
CA ASP A 106 13.48 3.96 13.68
C ASP A 106 14.23 3.00 14.60
N ILE A 107 13.64 1.82 14.90
CA ILE A 107 14.30 0.76 15.68
C ILE A 107 15.54 0.23 14.95
N LEU A 108 15.43 -0.10 13.66
CA LEU A 108 16.57 -0.59 12.86
C LEU A 108 17.68 0.46 12.80
N GLY A 109 17.33 1.75 12.86
CA GLY A 109 18.28 2.86 12.93
C GLY A 109 19.21 2.80 14.13
N LEU A 110 18.75 2.26 15.27
CA LEU A 110 19.54 2.14 16.50
C LEU A 110 20.64 1.06 16.39
N TYR A 111 20.47 0.08 15.53
CA TYR A 111 21.39 -1.06 15.37
C TYR A 111 22.29 -0.98 14.14
N LYS A 112 22.33 0.17 13.45
CA LYS A 112 23.16 0.37 12.25
C LYS A 112 24.66 0.22 12.50
N SER A 113 25.11 0.42 13.74
CA SER A 113 26.51 0.19 14.15
C SER A 113 26.87 -1.28 14.25
N ASP A 114 25.88 -2.14 14.53
CA ASP A 114 26.09 -3.55 14.86
C ASP A 114 25.90 -4.45 13.65
N ALA A 115 24.99 -4.07 12.74
CA ALA A 115 24.71 -4.86 11.54
C ALA A 115 24.14 -3.98 10.40
N THR A 116 24.31 -4.45 9.17
CA THR A 116 23.60 -3.89 8.01
C THR A 116 22.21 -4.50 7.93
N LEU A 117 21.19 -3.70 8.22
CA LEU A 117 19.81 -4.14 8.32
C LEU A 117 18.99 -3.62 7.14
N TYR A 118 18.25 -4.51 6.51
CA TYR A 118 17.32 -4.19 5.43
C TYR A 118 15.90 -4.56 5.84
N LEU A 119 14.98 -3.63 5.66
CA LEU A 119 13.56 -3.89 5.81
C LEU A 119 12.98 -4.26 4.45
N GLY A 120 12.19 -5.32 4.37
CA GLY A 120 11.50 -5.78 3.17
C GLY A 120 10.10 -6.27 3.51
N GLY A 121 9.30 -6.49 2.48
CA GLY A 121 7.97 -7.08 2.61
C GLY A 121 6.86 -6.21 2.02
N PRO A 122 5.66 -6.79 1.82
CA PRO A 122 4.55 -6.11 1.16
C PRO A 122 4.13 -4.80 1.83
N ALA A 123 4.05 -4.79 3.16
CA ALA A 123 3.67 -3.60 3.93
C ALA A 123 4.65 -2.43 3.71
N MET A 124 5.96 -2.71 3.68
CA MET A 124 7.00 -1.70 3.41
C MET A 124 6.89 -1.20 1.97
N ILE A 125 6.78 -2.11 0.99
CA ILE A 125 6.69 -1.75 -0.44
C ILE A 125 5.47 -0.85 -0.68
N THR A 126 4.31 -1.22 -0.13
CA THR A 126 3.08 -0.43 -0.27
C THR A 126 3.23 0.96 0.35
N SER A 127 3.79 1.04 1.56
CA SER A 127 4.03 2.31 2.26
C SER A 127 4.99 3.22 1.47
N ASP A 128 6.10 2.68 0.98
CA ASP A 128 7.08 3.44 0.21
C ASP A 128 6.51 3.88 -1.14
N MET A 129 5.80 3.00 -1.84
CA MET A 129 5.17 3.30 -3.12
C MET A 129 4.19 4.48 -2.99
N MET A 130 3.33 4.47 -1.95
CA MET A 130 2.41 5.57 -1.69
C MET A 130 3.14 6.89 -1.39
N ASN A 131 4.21 6.84 -0.61
CA ASN A 131 5.02 8.03 -0.31
C ASN A 131 5.73 8.57 -1.56
N TYR A 132 6.29 7.69 -2.40
CA TYR A 132 6.92 8.09 -3.66
C TYR A 132 5.92 8.69 -4.63
N ILE A 133 4.76 8.06 -4.85
CA ILE A 133 3.71 8.59 -5.73
C ILE A 133 3.29 9.98 -5.27
N ARG A 134 3.07 10.17 -3.97
CA ARG A 134 2.70 11.49 -3.42
C ARG A 134 3.78 12.53 -3.64
N SER A 135 5.04 12.17 -3.39
CA SER A 135 6.19 13.04 -3.60
C SER A 135 6.33 13.41 -5.08
N ASP A 136 6.24 12.42 -5.95
CA ASP A 136 6.37 12.61 -7.39
C ASP A 136 5.27 13.50 -7.95
N LEU A 137 4.02 13.32 -7.54
CA LEU A 137 2.91 14.18 -7.94
C LEU A 137 3.16 15.64 -7.55
N VAL A 138 3.69 15.89 -6.36
CA VAL A 138 3.98 17.27 -5.92
C VAL A 138 5.18 17.84 -6.68
N VAL A 139 6.28 17.09 -6.79
CA VAL A 139 7.51 17.57 -7.44
C VAL A 139 7.32 17.75 -8.94
N PHE A 140 6.84 16.72 -9.63
CA PHE A 140 6.60 16.80 -11.08
C PHE A 140 5.47 17.76 -11.43
N GLY A 141 4.36 17.73 -10.68
CA GLY A 141 3.24 18.63 -10.88
C GLY A 141 3.64 20.10 -10.74
N SER A 142 4.42 20.42 -9.70
CA SER A 142 4.91 21.78 -9.51
C SER A 142 5.95 22.20 -10.56
N ALA A 143 6.84 21.30 -10.96
CA ALA A 143 7.83 21.56 -12.01
C ALA A 143 7.16 21.83 -13.36
N VAL A 144 6.21 21.00 -13.75
CA VAL A 144 5.44 21.19 -15.00
C VAL A 144 4.64 22.49 -14.97
N ALA A 145 3.96 22.78 -13.85
CA ALA A 145 3.21 24.03 -13.69
C ALA A 145 4.11 25.26 -13.80
N LEU A 146 5.31 25.20 -13.22
CA LEU A 146 6.29 26.29 -13.28
C LEU A 146 6.81 26.49 -14.72
N VAL A 147 7.21 25.42 -15.41
CA VAL A 147 7.65 25.50 -16.80
C VAL A 147 6.55 26.06 -17.69
N PHE A 148 5.32 25.61 -17.50
CA PHE A 148 4.16 26.10 -18.24
C PHE A 148 3.88 27.57 -17.97
N ALA A 149 3.98 28.02 -16.71
CA ALA A 149 3.83 29.40 -16.32
C ALA A 149 4.91 30.31 -16.95
N ILE A 150 6.17 29.86 -16.96
CA ILE A 150 7.28 30.59 -17.60
C ILE A 150 7.03 30.72 -19.12
N MET A 151 6.63 29.62 -19.77
CA MET A 151 6.34 29.61 -21.21
C MET A 151 5.21 30.59 -21.56
N LEU A 152 4.11 30.56 -20.81
CA LEU A 152 3.00 31.50 -21.01
C LEU A 152 3.43 32.96 -20.79
N TYR A 153 4.25 33.21 -19.76
CA TYR A 153 4.76 34.54 -19.49
C TYR A 153 5.66 35.07 -20.63
N LEU A 154 6.53 34.23 -21.16
CA LEU A 154 7.38 34.60 -22.31
C LEU A 154 6.56 34.90 -23.59
N PHE A 155 5.46 34.17 -23.80
CA PHE A 155 4.60 34.38 -24.97
C PHE A 155 3.73 35.63 -24.85
N PHE A 156 3.12 35.84 -23.70
CA PHE A 156 2.12 36.88 -23.53
C PHE A 156 2.63 38.15 -22.87
N GLY A 157 3.77 38.11 -22.17
CA GLY A 157 4.38 39.26 -21.48
C GLY A 157 3.54 39.87 -20.35
N ASN A 158 2.43 39.20 -19.98
CA ASN A 158 1.50 39.72 -18.97
C ASN A 158 1.06 38.60 -18.03
N ILE A 159 1.21 38.84 -16.72
CA ILE A 159 0.91 37.86 -15.66
C ILE A 159 -0.55 37.41 -15.64
N TRP A 160 -1.49 38.27 -16.05
CA TRP A 160 -2.91 37.92 -16.07
C TRP A 160 -3.22 36.81 -17.08
N PHE A 161 -2.54 36.78 -18.22
CA PHE A 161 -2.68 35.72 -19.21
C PHE A 161 -2.01 34.40 -18.80
N VAL A 162 -1.13 34.44 -17.80
CA VAL A 162 -0.59 33.24 -17.16
C VAL A 162 -1.53 32.72 -16.09
N LEU A 163 -2.08 33.60 -15.28
CA LEU A 163 -2.91 33.24 -14.15
C LEU A 163 -4.24 32.62 -14.57
N LEU A 164 -4.87 33.15 -15.63
CA LEU A 164 -6.18 32.66 -16.11
C LEU A 164 -6.17 31.17 -16.50
N PRO A 165 -5.25 30.66 -17.34
CA PRO A 165 -5.20 29.24 -17.68
C PRO A 165 -4.89 28.36 -16.47
N ILE A 166 -4.00 28.79 -15.58
CA ILE A 166 -3.63 28.04 -14.37
C ILE A 166 -4.85 27.91 -13.45
N LEU A 167 -5.56 29.00 -13.18
CA LEU A 167 -6.78 28.97 -12.38
C LEU A 167 -7.86 28.09 -13.01
N ASN A 168 -8.02 28.17 -14.32
CA ASN A 168 -8.97 27.31 -15.04
C ASN A 168 -8.61 25.84 -14.92
N ALA A 169 -7.32 25.48 -15.04
CA ALA A 169 -6.84 24.11 -14.86
C ALA A 169 -7.11 23.60 -13.44
N PHE A 170 -6.81 24.41 -12.42
CA PHE A 170 -7.14 24.10 -11.03
C PHE A 170 -8.63 23.89 -10.81
N PHE A 171 -9.45 24.80 -11.31
CA PHE A 171 -10.91 24.73 -11.17
C PHE A 171 -11.47 23.48 -11.85
N THR A 172 -11.03 23.19 -13.07
CA THR A 172 -11.43 21.98 -13.81
C THR A 172 -11.04 20.70 -13.07
N THR A 173 -9.82 20.63 -12.57
CA THR A 173 -9.35 19.47 -11.77
C THR A 173 -10.18 19.30 -10.51
N PHE A 174 -10.48 20.41 -9.81
CA PHE A 174 -11.27 20.38 -8.58
C PHE A 174 -12.71 19.94 -8.83
N VAL A 175 -13.34 20.46 -9.89
CA VAL A 175 -14.70 20.06 -10.29
C VAL A 175 -14.74 18.60 -10.70
N THR A 176 -13.77 18.13 -11.48
CA THR A 176 -13.69 16.72 -11.91
C THR A 176 -13.50 15.80 -10.71
N ALA A 177 -12.58 16.12 -9.81
CA ALA A 177 -12.34 15.33 -8.60
C ALA A 177 -13.59 15.33 -7.68
N GLY A 178 -14.26 16.47 -7.53
CA GLY A 178 -15.51 16.59 -6.77
C GLY A 178 -16.64 15.77 -7.39
N PHE A 179 -16.77 15.78 -8.71
CA PHE A 179 -17.76 14.99 -9.43
C PHE A 179 -17.52 13.49 -9.29
N LEU A 180 -16.26 13.04 -9.42
CA LEU A 180 -15.88 11.63 -9.19
C LEU A 180 -16.17 11.20 -7.76
N GLY A 181 -15.87 12.07 -6.77
CA GLY A 181 -16.21 11.82 -5.38
C GLY A 181 -17.72 11.77 -5.12
N PHE A 182 -18.50 12.61 -5.79
CA PHE A 182 -19.97 12.60 -5.69
C PHE A 182 -20.58 11.31 -6.29
N MET A 183 -19.97 10.79 -7.36
CA MET A 183 -20.38 9.53 -7.99
C MET A 183 -19.89 8.27 -7.24
N ASP A 184 -19.22 8.44 -6.10
CA ASP A 184 -18.59 7.36 -5.33
C ASP A 184 -17.65 6.46 -6.18
N TRP A 185 -17.04 7.07 -7.21
CA TRP A 185 -16.13 6.37 -8.10
C TRP A 185 -14.77 6.23 -7.44
N LYS A 186 -14.45 5.03 -7.01
CA LYS A 186 -13.16 4.73 -6.37
C LYS A 186 -12.04 4.76 -7.42
N ILE A 187 -11.16 5.74 -7.30
CA ILE A 187 -9.95 5.82 -8.11
C ILE A 187 -8.93 4.87 -7.48
N SER A 188 -8.55 3.83 -8.21
CA SER A 188 -7.47 2.91 -7.83
C SER A 188 -6.17 3.37 -8.51
N VAL A 189 -5.02 3.15 -7.83
CA VAL A 189 -3.68 3.46 -8.37
C VAL A 189 -3.37 2.64 -9.64
N VAL A 190 -4.17 1.60 -9.92
CA VAL A 190 -3.99 0.65 -11.02
C VAL A 190 -5.06 0.83 -12.11
N SER A 191 -6.00 1.75 -11.97
CA SER A 191 -7.06 1.99 -12.97
C SER A 191 -6.73 3.12 -13.93
#